data_751b7f1f87696e3d95f7aeaa4d49972a
#
_entry.id   751b7f1f87696e3d95f7aeaa4d49972a
#
_cell.length_a   1.000
_cell.length_b   1.000
_cell.length_c   1.000
_cell.angle_alpha   90.00
_cell.angle_beta   90.00
_cell.angle_gamma   90.00
#
_symmetry.space_group_name_H-M   'P 1'
#
loop_
_entity.id
_entity.type
_entity.pdbx_description
1 polymer ?
#
loop_
_entity_poly.entity_id
_entity_poly.type
_entity_poly.pdbx_seq_one_letter_code
_entity_poly.pdbx_strand_id
1 'polypeptide(L)'
;MEPIGFDRTEGAPLSGEDIESLLRNLTRPVLGQRDEALDDFRISIAGAQEKTALLRVDGQWMRPLGATPTTHIFKLPLGLVANLRFDLSDSVENEWLCSRLLAALGLPVAQTDMARFGDQRVLVVERFDRRRVSEGRWIARLPQEDFCQATGMPAERKYERDGGPGMNDILRILAAGSHPMEDGLVFALSQFAF
;
A
#
# COMPACT_ATOMS: atom_id res chain seq x y z
N MET A 1 23.69 6.29 19.56
CA MET A 1 22.89 7.43 19.09
C MET A 1 21.45 6.97 19.13
N GLU A 2 20.65 7.48 20.05
CA GLU A 2 19.22 7.12 20.10
C GLU A 2 18.52 7.71 18.86
N PRO A 3 17.64 6.95 18.19
CA PRO A 3 16.89 7.47 17.07
C PRO A 3 15.97 8.60 17.55
N ILE A 4 16.19 9.80 17.04
CA ILE A 4 15.40 10.97 17.41
C ILE A 4 13.98 10.82 16.88
N GLY A 5 12.97 10.89 17.76
CA GLY A 5 11.55 11.00 17.39
C GLY A 5 10.85 9.69 17.02
N PHE A 6 11.39 8.53 17.39
CA PHE A 6 10.70 7.24 17.15
C PHE A 6 9.57 6.95 18.16
N ASP A 7 9.55 7.62 19.29
CA ASP A 7 8.65 7.42 20.45
C ASP A 7 7.41 8.34 20.42
N ARG A 8 7.23 9.09 19.34
CA ARG A 8 6.12 10.02 19.15
C ARG A 8 5.65 10.04 17.70
N THR A 9 4.41 10.45 17.51
CA THR A 9 3.82 10.63 16.18
C THR A 9 3.83 12.11 15.85
N GLU A 10 4.52 12.49 14.78
CA GLU A 10 4.62 13.85 14.28
C GLU A 10 4.19 13.92 12.82
N GLY A 11 3.42 14.94 12.47
CA GLY A 11 3.00 15.16 11.10
C GLY A 11 2.52 16.59 10.87
N ALA A 12 2.67 17.07 9.64
CA ALA A 12 2.07 18.33 9.19
C ALA A 12 0.67 18.05 8.64
N PRO A 13 -0.37 18.73 9.16
CA PRO A 13 -1.73 18.57 8.65
C PRO A 13 -1.81 18.89 7.16
N LEU A 14 -2.64 18.13 6.44
CA LEU A 14 -2.93 18.33 5.03
C LEU A 14 -4.40 18.66 4.85
N SER A 15 -4.70 19.67 4.06
CA SER A 15 -6.04 19.95 3.56
C SER A 15 -6.41 19.01 2.40
N GLY A 16 -7.68 19.00 2.00
CA GLY A 16 -8.10 18.29 0.79
C GLY A 16 -7.41 18.79 -0.48
N GLU A 17 -7.15 20.09 -0.56
CA GLU A 17 -6.45 20.73 -1.69
C GLU A 17 -4.96 20.35 -1.74
N ASP A 18 -4.30 20.23 -0.58
CA ASP A 18 -2.92 19.75 -0.50
C ASP A 18 -2.81 18.31 -1.01
N ILE A 19 -3.76 17.44 -0.59
CA ILE A 19 -3.80 16.04 -1.03
C ILE A 19 -4.10 15.97 -2.53
N GLU A 20 -5.05 16.74 -3.04
CA GLU A 20 -5.33 16.80 -4.48
C GLU A 20 -4.09 17.20 -5.28
N SER A 21 -3.40 18.24 -4.85
CA SER A 21 -2.17 18.72 -5.49
C SER A 21 -1.07 17.65 -5.48
N LEU A 22 -0.90 16.96 -4.34
CA LEU A 22 0.05 15.87 -4.20
C LEU A 22 -0.28 14.72 -5.18
N LEU A 23 -1.54 14.30 -5.28
CA LEU A 23 -1.99 13.23 -6.16
C LEU A 23 -1.83 13.60 -7.64
N ARG A 24 -2.15 14.83 -8.03
CA ARG A 24 -1.92 15.33 -9.40
C ARG A 24 -0.45 15.31 -9.79
N ASN A 25 0.44 15.64 -8.87
CA ASN A 25 1.89 15.65 -9.14
C ASN A 25 2.46 14.23 -9.35
N LEU A 26 1.80 13.19 -8.83
CA LEU A 26 2.21 11.79 -9.10
C LEU A 26 1.99 11.39 -10.57
N THR A 27 0.95 11.91 -11.21
CA THR A 27 0.58 11.55 -12.59
C THR A 27 1.23 12.44 -13.64
N ARG A 28 1.88 13.54 -13.24
CA ARG A 28 2.54 14.42 -14.19
C ARG A 28 3.88 13.84 -14.66
N PRO A 29 4.14 13.82 -15.98
CA PRO A 29 5.48 13.53 -16.48
C PRO A 29 6.46 14.56 -15.91
N VAL A 30 7.66 14.13 -15.51
CA VAL A 30 8.71 14.98 -14.97
C VAL A 30 9.28 15.87 -16.10
N LEU A 31 8.54 16.90 -16.49
CA LEU A 31 8.98 17.94 -17.42
C LEU A 31 8.97 19.30 -16.70
N GLY A 32 10.11 19.62 -16.11
CA GLY A 32 10.62 21.00 -16.10
C GLY A 32 10.18 21.98 -15.03
N GLN A 33 9.31 21.68 -14.06
CA GLN A 33 9.17 22.51 -12.85
C GLN A 33 8.82 21.62 -11.66
N ARG A 34 9.80 21.35 -10.83
CA ARG A 34 9.63 20.65 -9.57
C ARG A 34 9.29 21.65 -8.49
N ASP A 35 8.17 21.43 -7.82
CA ASP A 35 7.90 22.12 -6.56
C ASP A 35 8.74 21.39 -5.49
N GLU A 36 9.91 21.92 -5.16
CA GLU A 36 10.92 21.30 -4.27
C GLU A 36 10.33 20.88 -2.92
N ALA A 37 9.31 21.58 -2.43
CA ALA A 37 8.65 21.26 -1.16
C ALA A 37 7.78 19.98 -1.21
N LEU A 38 7.32 19.55 -2.38
CA LEU A 38 6.49 18.36 -2.58
C LEU A 38 7.30 17.16 -3.11
N ASP A 39 8.44 17.38 -3.74
CA ASP A 39 9.32 16.35 -4.31
C ASP A 39 10.04 15.54 -3.22
N ASP A 40 10.29 16.14 -2.04
CA ASP A 40 10.91 15.48 -0.88
C ASP A 40 10.04 14.39 -0.25
N PHE A 41 8.77 14.27 -0.66
CA PHE A 41 7.82 13.30 -0.09
C PHE A 41 7.46 12.17 -1.07
N ARG A 42 8.39 11.73 -1.90
CA ARG A 42 8.21 10.50 -2.69
C ARG A 42 8.52 9.28 -1.85
N ILE A 43 7.46 8.62 -1.37
CA ILE A 43 7.60 7.31 -0.75
C ILE A 43 7.67 6.27 -1.87
N SER A 44 8.80 5.60 -1.99
CA SER A 44 8.94 4.46 -2.90
C SER A 44 8.15 3.28 -2.35
N ILE A 45 7.02 2.99 -2.97
CA ILE A 45 6.20 1.81 -2.69
C ILE A 45 6.23 0.94 -3.95
N ALA A 46 6.60 -0.32 -3.80
CA ALA A 46 6.71 -1.25 -4.92
C ALA A 46 5.40 -1.41 -5.72
N GLY A 47 5.50 -1.58 -7.03
CA GLY A 47 4.39 -1.84 -7.95
C GLY A 47 4.24 -0.78 -9.05
N ALA A 48 3.62 -1.17 -10.18
CA ALA A 48 3.49 -0.36 -11.38
C ALA A 48 2.45 0.76 -11.30
N GLN A 49 1.51 0.69 -10.37
CA GLN A 49 0.46 1.69 -10.17
C GLN A 49 1.00 2.90 -9.43
N GLU A 50 0.67 4.10 -9.87
CA GLU A 50 0.99 5.35 -9.18
C GLU A 50 0.35 5.39 -7.80
N LYS A 51 1.15 5.62 -6.78
CA LYS A 51 0.71 5.59 -5.40
C LYS A 51 1.57 6.45 -4.51
N THR A 52 0.98 6.89 -3.40
CA THR A 52 1.68 7.56 -2.30
C THR A 52 1.16 7.00 -0.98
N ALA A 53 1.72 7.48 0.14
CA ALA A 53 1.21 7.10 1.44
C ALA A 53 1.21 8.29 2.39
N LEU A 54 0.17 8.37 3.22
CA LEU A 54 -0.02 9.43 4.19
C LEU A 54 -0.18 8.88 5.61
N LEU A 55 -0.03 9.73 6.57
CA LEU A 55 -0.34 9.47 7.96
C LEU A 55 -1.77 9.91 8.25
N ARG A 56 -2.51 9.13 9.04
CA ARG A 56 -3.82 9.51 9.57
C ARG A 56 -3.82 9.43 11.09
N VAL A 57 -4.10 10.56 11.73
CA VAL A 57 -4.22 10.66 13.19
C VAL A 57 -5.55 11.32 13.51
N ASP A 58 -6.36 10.68 14.32
CA ASP A 58 -7.66 11.16 14.78
C ASP A 58 -8.55 11.71 13.66
N GLY A 59 -8.55 11.00 12.53
CA GLY A 59 -9.33 11.38 11.35
C GLY A 59 -8.67 12.40 10.42
N GLN A 60 -7.62 13.08 10.87
CA GLN A 60 -6.91 14.10 10.10
C GLN A 60 -5.80 13.46 9.24
N TRP A 61 -5.74 13.83 7.97
CA TRP A 61 -4.64 13.49 7.08
C TRP A 61 -3.44 14.38 7.32
N MET A 62 -2.26 13.79 7.34
CA MET A 62 -1.02 14.48 7.65
C MET A 62 0.13 13.95 6.77
N ARG A 63 1.07 14.82 6.46
CA ARG A 63 2.38 14.43 5.98
C ARG A 63 3.22 14.01 7.19
N PRO A 64 3.72 12.77 7.27
CA PRO A 64 4.54 12.35 8.40
C PRO A 64 5.85 13.13 8.43
N LEU A 65 6.36 13.40 9.64
CA LEU A 65 7.62 14.08 9.88
C LEU A 65 8.60 13.17 10.65
N GLY A 66 9.88 13.38 10.43
CA GLY A 66 10.93 12.65 11.13
C GLY A 66 10.84 11.13 10.93
N ALA A 67 10.80 10.36 12.01
CA ALA A 67 10.72 8.90 12.00
C ALA A 67 9.26 8.37 11.95
N THR A 68 8.27 9.25 11.98
CA THR A 68 6.85 8.86 11.95
C THR A 68 6.51 8.11 10.66
N PRO A 69 5.93 6.91 10.73
CA PRO A 69 5.54 6.15 9.55
C PRO A 69 4.21 6.64 8.95
N THR A 70 4.01 6.37 7.67
CA THR A 70 2.69 6.46 7.03
C THR A 70 1.79 5.32 7.51
N THR A 71 0.48 5.57 7.56
CA THR A 71 -0.54 4.60 7.99
C THR A 71 -1.46 4.13 6.86
N HIS A 72 -1.54 4.86 5.76
CA HIS A 72 -2.42 4.53 4.64
C HIS A 72 -1.69 4.73 3.32
N ILE A 73 -2.01 3.88 2.36
CA ILE A 73 -1.55 3.97 0.98
C ILE A 73 -2.70 4.52 0.13
N PHE A 74 -2.38 5.46 -0.74
CA PHE A 74 -3.28 6.05 -1.72
C PHE A 74 -2.89 5.53 -3.10
N LYS A 75 -3.79 4.83 -3.76
CA LYS A 75 -3.57 4.29 -5.11
C LYS A 75 -4.45 5.03 -6.10
N LEU A 76 -3.83 5.54 -7.16
CA LEU A 76 -4.53 6.20 -8.27
C LEU A 76 -5.05 5.17 -9.28
N PRO A 77 -6.07 5.51 -10.09
CA PRO A 77 -6.48 4.66 -11.20
C PRO A 77 -5.30 4.37 -12.15
N LEU A 78 -5.23 3.15 -12.67
CA LEU A 78 -4.21 2.77 -13.65
C LEU A 78 -4.39 3.48 -15.00
N GLY A 79 -5.63 3.89 -15.32
CA GLY A 79 -5.95 4.56 -16.56
C GLY A 79 -5.79 3.68 -17.81
N LEU A 80 -5.54 4.31 -18.94
CA LEU A 80 -5.33 3.62 -20.22
C LEU A 80 -3.91 3.04 -20.27
N VAL A 81 -3.80 1.72 -20.30
CA VAL A 81 -2.54 1.01 -20.51
C VAL A 81 -2.29 0.89 -22.02
N ALA A 82 -1.60 1.87 -22.58
CA ALA A 82 -1.45 2.05 -24.03
C ALA A 82 -0.90 0.82 -24.77
N ASN A 83 0.05 0.10 -24.18
CA ASN A 83 0.66 -1.10 -24.78
C ASN A 83 -0.30 -2.28 -24.88
N LEU A 84 -1.35 -2.33 -24.06
CA LEU A 84 -2.31 -3.43 -24.00
C LEU A 84 -3.68 -3.03 -24.53
N ARG A 85 -3.92 -1.76 -24.85
CA ARG A 85 -5.23 -1.16 -25.23
C ARG A 85 -6.33 -1.48 -24.22
N PHE A 86 -5.98 -1.67 -22.96
CA PHE A 86 -6.94 -1.84 -21.87
C PHE A 86 -7.14 -0.52 -21.13
N ASP A 87 -8.40 -0.15 -20.94
CA ASP A 87 -8.78 0.93 -20.05
C ASP A 87 -9.00 0.36 -18.64
N LEU A 88 -8.13 0.74 -17.72
CA LEU A 88 -8.17 0.37 -16.31
C LEU A 88 -8.51 1.59 -15.45
N SER A 89 -9.26 2.53 -15.98
CA SER A 89 -9.72 3.72 -15.24
C SER A 89 -10.58 3.35 -14.03
N ASP A 90 -11.24 2.18 -14.04
CA ASP A 90 -12.06 1.67 -12.94
C ASP A 90 -11.28 0.77 -11.97
N SER A 91 -9.94 0.77 -12.03
CA SER A 91 -9.12 -0.09 -11.18
C SER A 91 -9.29 0.18 -9.69
N VAL A 92 -9.61 1.41 -9.29
CA VAL A 92 -9.91 1.79 -7.90
C VAL A 92 -11.19 1.10 -7.42
N GLU A 93 -12.26 1.20 -8.19
CA GLU A 93 -13.56 0.60 -7.91
C GLU A 93 -13.47 -0.93 -7.90
N ASN A 94 -12.75 -1.48 -8.88
CA ASN A 94 -12.54 -2.93 -8.97
C ASN A 94 -11.77 -3.48 -7.76
N GLU A 95 -10.66 -2.86 -7.38
CA GLU A 95 -9.86 -3.30 -6.23
C GLU A 95 -10.65 -3.14 -4.92
N TRP A 96 -11.42 -2.07 -4.78
CA TRP A 96 -12.32 -1.89 -3.64
C TRP A 96 -13.39 -2.98 -3.58
N LEU A 97 -14.07 -3.26 -4.71
CA LEU A 97 -15.10 -4.30 -4.78
C LEU A 97 -14.53 -5.68 -4.44
N CYS A 98 -13.38 -6.03 -5.02
CA CYS A 98 -12.70 -7.30 -4.72
C CYS A 98 -12.37 -7.41 -3.23
N SER A 99 -11.84 -6.36 -2.62
CA SER A 99 -11.57 -6.34 -1.18
C SER A 99 -12.85 -6.56 -0.34
N ARG A 100 -13.97 -5.94 -0.75
CA ARG A 100 -15.26 -6.13 -0.07
C ARG A 100 -15.81 -7.54 -0.23
N LEU A 101 -15.65 -8.14 -1.41
CA LEU A 101 -16.05 -9.53 -1.67
C LEU A 101 -15.25 -10.51 -0.82
N LEU A 102 -13.93 -10.38 -0.76
CA LEU A 102 -13.09 -11.22 0.08
C LEU A 102 -13.43 -11.08 1.57
N ALA A 103 -13.66 -9.86 2.05
CA ALA A 103 -14.10 -9.63 3.42
C ALA A 103 -15.46 -10.29 3.70
N ALA A 104 -16.40 -10.25 2.76
CA ALA A 104 -17.70 -10.92 2.88
C ALA A 104 -17.60 -12.44 2.91
N LEU A 105 -16.55 -13.01 2.30
CA LEU A 105 -16.22 -14.43 2.36
C LEU A 105 -15.46 -14.81 3.65
N GLY A 106 -15.23 -13.86 4.56
CA GLY A 106 -14.53 -14.08 5.83
C GLY A 106 -13.01 -14.17 5.70
N LEU A 107 -12.44 -13.80 4.55
CA LEU A 107 -11.00 -13.78 4.37
C LEU A 107 -10.39 -12.49 4.98
N PRO A 108 -9.20 -12.58 5.57
CA PRO A 108 -8.49 -11.42 6.08
C PRO A 108 -8.02 -10.52 4.92
N VAL A 109 -8.51 -9.30 4.88
CA VAL A 109 -8.12 -8.30 3.89
C VAL A 109 -7.77 -6.98 4.56
N ALA A 110 -6.89 -6.21 3.93
CA ALA A 110 -6.63 -4.85 4.38
C ALA A 110 -7.91 -4.01 4.29
N GLN A 111 -8.10 -3.11 5.24
CA GLN A 111 -9.22 -2.18 5.18
C GLN A 111 -9.02 -1.22 4.02
N THR A 112 -10.03 -1.14 3.16
CA THR A 112 -10.01 -0.29 1.97
C THR A 112 -11.22 0.61 1.93
N ASP A 113 -11.02 1.83 1.43
CA ASP A 113 -12.10 2.77 1.16
C ASP A 113 -11.81 3.56 -0.11
N MET A 114 -12.85 4.10 -0.74
CA MET A 114 -12.70 5.00 -1.87
C MET A 114 -12.83 6.44 -1.37
N ALA A 115 -11.91 7.29 -1.80
CA ALA A 115 -11.94 8.71 -1.48
C ALA A 115 -11.79 9.57 -2.74
N ARG A 116 -12.25 10.81 -2.62
CA ARG A 116 -12.10 11.82 -3.68
C ARG A 116 -11.53 13.10 -3.07
N PHE A 117 -10.49 13.61 -3.69
CA PHE A 117 -9.86 14.89 -3.36
C PHE A 117 -9.88 15.75 -4.63
N GLY A 118 -10.77 16.74 -4.68
CA GLY A 118 -11.05 17.49 -5.90
C GLY A 118 -11.51 16.55 -7.02
N ASP A 119 -10.75 16.49 -8.12
CA ASP A 119 -11.00 15.59 -9.25
C ASP A 119 -10.30 14.23 -9.12
N GLN A 120 -9.42 14.05 -8.13
CA GLN A 120 -8.64 12.83 -7.95
C GLN A 120 -9.43 11.77 -7.18
N ARG A 121 -9.69 10.62 -7.84
CA ARG A 121 -10.24 9.41 -7.19
C ARG A 121 -9.08 8.53 -6.74
N VAL A 122 -9.18 7.99 -5.56
CA VAL A 122 -8.14 7.10 -5.01
C VAL A 122 -8.77 5.95 -4.22
N LEU A 123 -8.09 4.80 -4.24
CA LEU A 123 -8.26 3.77 -3.23
C LEU A 123 -7.36 4.11 -2.05
N VAL A 124 -7.94 4.17 -0.88
CA VAL A 124 -7.23 4.35 0.39
C VAL A 124 -7.13 2.99 1.07
N VAL A 125 -5.93 2.52 1.31
CA VAL A 125 -5.68 1.22 1.93
C VAL A 125 -4.99 1.43 3.27
N GLU A 126 -5.61 0.96 4.36
CA GLU A 126 -4.96 0.96 5.67
C GLU A 126 -3.81 -0.05 5.70
N ARG A 127 -2.69 0.37 6.22
CA ARG A 127 -1.48 -0.47 6.31
C ARG A 127 -1.59 -1.43 7.48
N PHE A 128 -1.62 -2.71 7.21
CA PHE A 128 -1.64 -3.78 8.22
C PHE A 128 -0.31 -3.90 9.00
N ASP A 129 0.79 -3.41 8.41
CA ASP A 129 2.14 -3.44 9.01
C ASP A 129 2.41 -2.24 9.94
N ARG A 130 1.34 -1.65 10.49
CA ARG A 130 1.40 -0.54 11.45
C ARG A 130 0.66 -0.89 12.72
N ARG A 131 1.27 -0.60 13.87
CA ARG A 131 0.63 -0.81 15.17
C ARG A 131 0.81 0.42 16.05
N ARG A 132 -0.30 0.96 16.55
CA ARG A 132 -0.26 2.01 17.56
C ARG A 132 0.26 1.44 18.88
N VAL A 133 1.19 2.14 19.51
CA VAL A 133 1.89 1.73 20.75
C VAL A 133 1.79 2.85 21.77
N SER A 134 1.89 2.48 23.05
CA SER A 134 1.87 3.43 24.17
C SER A 134 0.67 4.39 24.11
N GLU A 135 -0.54 3.83 24.08
CA GLU A 135 -1.78 4.59 24.03
C GLU A 135 -1.89 5.51 22.79
N GLY A 136 -1.25 5.11 21.70
CA GLY A 136 -1.28 5.85 20.44
C GLY A 136 -0.23 6.94 20.29
N ARG A 137 0.69 7.10 21.25
CA ARG A 137 1.74 8.13 21.18
C ARG A 137 2.67 7.96 19.99
N TRP A 138 2.91 6.72 19.57
CA TRP A 138 3.73 6.43 18.40
C TRP A 138 3.23 5.22 17.63
N ILE A 139 3.76 5.02 16.43
CA ILE A 139 3.33 3.96 15.51
C ILE A 139 4.53 3.09 15.19
N ALA A 140 4.46 1.81 15.58
CA ALA A 140 5.47 0.82 15.23
C ALA A 140 5.28 0.34 13.79
N ARG A 141 6.41 0.10 13.10
CA ARG A 141 6.45 -0.65 11.84
C ARG A 141 6.63 -2.13 12.19
N LEU A 142 5.70 -2.97 11.74
CA LEU A 142 5.85 -4.41 11.84
C LEU A 142 6.73 -4.88 10.67
N PRO A 143 7.73 -5.73 10.93
CA PRO A 143 8.50 -6.34 9.84
C PRO A 143 7.58 -7.13 8.92
N GLN A 144 7.79 -7.00 7.62
CA GLN A 144 7.09 -7.76 6.59
C GLN A 144 8.03 -8.04 5.44
N GLU A 145 7.80 -9.15 4.77
CA GLU A 145 8.46 -9.53 3.53
C GLU A 145 7.42 -10.01 2.53
N ASP A 146 7.61 -9.68 1.26
CA ASP A 146 6.88 -10.36 0.20
C ASP A 146 7.51 -11.73 -0.12
N PHE A 147 6.83 -12.56 -0.92
CA PHE A 147 7.35 -13.89 -1.22
C PHE A 147 8.60 -13.87 -2.10
N CYS A 148 8.85 -12.82 -2.85
CA CYS A 148 10.13 -12.67 -3.56
C CYS A 148 11.27 -12.46 -2.56
N GLN A 149 11.07 -11.59 -1.57
CA GLN A 149 12.05 -11.35 -0.52
C GLN A 149 12.30 -12.61 0.30
N ALA A 150 11.23 -13.29 0.73
CA ALA A 150 11.33 -14.53 1.53
C ALA A 150 12.01 -15.68 0.80
N THR A 151 11.98 -15.70 -0.54
CA THR A 151 12.66 -16.70 -1.37
C THR A 151 13.99 -16.23 -1.94
N GLY A 152 14.39 -14.97 -1.69
CA GLY A 152 15.59 -14.38 -2.30
C GLY A 152 15.46 -14.15 -3.81
N MET A 153 14.24 -14.10 -4.32
CA MET A 153 13.96 -13.93 -5.75
C MET A 153 13.90 -12.43 -6.10
N PRO A 154 14.56 -11.97 -7.17
CA PRO A 154 14.47 -10.58 -7.60
C PRO A 154 13.07 -10.26 -8.13
N ALA A 155 12.63 -9.00 -7.90
CA ALA A 155 11.28 -8.55 -8.23
C ALA A 155 10.91 -8.68 -9.72
N GLU A 156 11.89 -8.68 -10.62
CA GLU A 156 11.70 -8.87 -12.06
C GLU A 156 11.22 -10.30 -12.40
N ARG A 157 11.46 -11.24 -11.49
CA ARG A 157 11.04 -12.65 -11.61
C ARG A 157 9.90 -13.00 -10.66
N LYS A 158 9.03 -12.05 -10.34
CA LYS A 158 7.93 -12.27 -9.38
C LYS A 158 6.85 -13.25 -9.84
N TYR A 159 6.74 -13.49 -11.14
CA TYR A 159 5.76 -14.42 -11.69
C TYR A 159 6.33 -15.82 -11.83
N GLU A 160 5.54 -16.85 -11.52
CA GLU A 160 5.94 -18.27 -11.62
C GLU A 160 6.46 -18.62 -13.02
N ARG A 161 5.81 -18.12 -14.09
CA ARG A 161 6.23 -18.30 -15.48
C ARG A 161 7.64 -17.75 -15.78
N ASP A 162 8.10 -16.79 -14.99
CA ASP A 162 9.40 -16.13 -15.12
C ASP A 162 10.43 -16.70 -14.11
N GLY A 163 10.07 -17.82 -13.45
CA GLY A 163 10.89 -18.51 -12.46
C GLY A 163 10.73 -18.00 -11.04
N GLY A 164 9.67 -17.21 -10.75
CA GLY A 164 9.33 -16.76 -9.42
C GLY A 164 8.66 -17.83 -8.56
N PRO A 165 8.35 -17.52 -7.29
CA PRO A 165 7.76 -18.47 -6.37
C PRO A 165 6.35 -18.88 -6.84
N GLY A 166 6.16 -20.20 -7.01
CA GLY A 166 4.86 -20.79 -7.31
C GLY A 166 4.06 -21.08 -6.04
N MET A 167 2.82 -21.57 -6.20
CA MET A 167 1.95 -21.92 -5.09
C MET A 167 2.62 -22.90 -4.10
N ASN A 168 3.35 -23.88 -4.59
CA ASN A 168 4.05 -24.85 -3.74
C ASN A 168 5.15 -24.22 -2.89
N ASP A 169 5.86 -23.25 -3.42
CA ASP A 169 6.92 -22.55 -2.69
C ASP A 169 6.31 -21.68 -1.59
N ILE A 170 5.22 -20.98 -1.90
CA ILE A 170 4.46 -20.19 -0.95
C ILE A 170 3.93 -21.08 0.18
N LEU A 171 3.30 -22.22 -0.13
CA LEU A 171 2.78 -23.15 0.87
C LEU A 171 3.88 -23.73 1.76
N ARG A 172 5.09 -23.99 1.23
CA ARG A 172 6.24 -24.42 2.04
C ARG A 172 6.68 -23.35 3.04
N ILE A 173 6.68 -22.08 2.61
CA ILE A 173 7.03 -20.96 3.51
C ILE A 173 5.98 -20.84 4.62
N LEU A 174 4.70 -20.86 4.27
CA LEU A 174 3.61 -20.79 5.22
C LEU A 174 3.61 -21.98 6.20
N ALA A 175 3.97 -23.18 5.72
CA ALA A 175 4.10 -24.38 6.53
C ALA A 175 5.21 -24.27 7.61
N ALA A 176 6.18 -23.40 7.43
CA ALA A 176 7.23 -23.11 8.41
C ALA A 176 6.83 -21.97 9.39
N GLY A 177 5.69 -21.35 9.22
CA GLY A 177 5.18 -20.27 10.05
C GLY A 177 4.58 -20.75 11.38
N SER A 178 4.08 -19.81 12.17
CA SER A 178 3.50 -20.09 13.49
C SER A 178 2.10 -20.73 13.40
N HIS A 179 1.37 -20.49 12.31
CA HIS A 179 0.00 -20.98 12.11
C HIS A 179 -0.17 -21.66 10.73
N PRO A 180 0.62 -22.74 10.46
CA PRO A 180 0.77 -23.26 9.11
C PRO A 180 -0.54 -23.74 8.45
N MET A 181 -1.45 -24.32 9.22
CA MET A 181 -2.73 -24.79 8.70
C MET A 181 -3.69 -23.65 8.37
N GLU A 182 -3.74 -22.65 9.22
CA GLU A 182 -4.60 -21.47 9.05
C GLU A 182 -4.09 -20.62 7.87
N ASP A 183 -2.79 -20.30 7.88
CA ASP A 183 -2.15 -19.49 6.83
C ASP A 183 -2.25 -20.18 5.46
N GLY A 184 -1.99 -21.48 5.41
CA GLY A 184 -2.12 -22.28 4.18
C GLY A 184 -3.56 -22.34 3.67
N LEU A 185 -4.55 -22.49 4.55
CA LEU A 185 -5.96 -22.46 4.18
C LEU A 185 -6.42 -21.11 3.67
N VAL A 186 -6.06 -20.02 4.36
CA VAL A 186 -6.34 -18.64 3.94
C VAL A 186 -5.75 -18.38 2.57
N PHE A 187 -4.49 -18.76 2.35
CA PHE A 187 -3.83 -18.61 1.05
C PHE A 187 -4.57 -19.38 -0.05
N ALA A 188 -4.87 -20.65 0.18
CA ALA A 188 -5.58 -21.49 -0.80
C ALA A 188 -6.96 -20.92 -1.14
N LEU A 189 -7.76 -20.54 -0.13
CA LEU A 189 -9.08 -19.94 -0.34
C LEU A 189 -9.00 -18.64 -1.11
N SER A 190 -7.99 -17.80 -0.82
CA SER A 190 -7.76 -16.55 -1.56
C SER A 190 -7.53 -16.80 -3.05
N GLN A 191 -6.79 -17.86 -3.40
CA GLN A 191 -6.54 -18.22 -4.81
C GLN A 191 -7.78 -18.72 -5.54
N PHE A 192 -8.75 -19.31 -4.83
CA PHE A 192 -10.01 -19.76 -5.43
C PHE A 192 -11.06 -18.64 -5.55
N ALA A 193 -10.96 -17.57 -4.74
CA ALA A 193 -11.88 -16.46 -4.75
C ALA A 193 -11.56 -15.41 -5.83
N PHE A 194 -10.37 -15.46 -6.40
CA PHE A 194 -9.85 -14.61 -7.48
C PHE A 194 -9.61 -15.41 -8.75
#